data_0e954788b477d67a6ed4c3bcf883a722
#
_entry.id   0e954788b477d67a6ed4c3bcf883a722
#
_cell.length_a   1.000
_cell.length_b   1.000
_cell.length_c   1.000
_cell.angle_alpha   90.00
_cell.angle_beta   90.00
_cell.angle_gamma   90.00
#
_symmetry.space_group_name_H-M   'P 1'
#
loop_
_entity.id
_entity.type
_entity.pdbx_description
1 polymer ?
#
loop_
_entity_poly.entity_id
_entity_poly.type
_entity_poly.pdbx_seq_one_letter_code
_entity_poly.pdbx_strand_id
1 'polypeptide(L)'
;MKYYIQTLGCKVNNYDSWEISNALESIGLHVTLPDMADIVIVNSCAVTSESVRKTRQYINKLKNNNKNCFLILTGCASILEQFKKNKNVDLICNKDDIIDKIIIKFKINKNFDKKIIIPNLHNRTRFFMKIEDGCENFCSYCIIPFTRGKIKSKKLEEIEYECKKMSEFGFKEIVLTGINLGKYGKDLDLNIIDAIKIIRKYFKRIRLSSLEPDIIDDKLINNLSLFTEICPSFHMSLQSGSDKILKLMNRKYDSLFYLDLIYKIRNKFENVTFTTDLIVGFPEEDDKDFENSIDVIRKSKFIKVNVFPFSPRPFTAAERLNQIDSNIKKQRVKYAIEASEQVSKNEISKFFGQKFKVLFESKLANNIYSGYSENYIKINLKYHENLCDEIKEVIFTPDLS
;
A
#
# COMPACT_ATOMS: atom_id res chain seq x y z
N MET A 1 11.01 27.89 9.39
CA MET A 1 11.63 26.58 9.75
C MET A 1 11.45 25.61 8.61
N LYS A 2 12.39 24.67 8.47
CA LYS A 2 12.43 23.69 7.39
C LYS A 2 12.25 22.28 7.92
N TYR A 3 11.55 21.44 7.19
CA TYR A 3 11.32 20.04 7.58
C TYR A 3 11.66 19.06 6.46
N TYR A 4 11.94 17.81 6.86
CA TYR A 4 12.10 16.68 5.97
C TYR A 4 11.30 15.49 6.50
N ILE A 5 10.62 14.73 5.62
CA ILE A 5 9.92 13.50 5.99
C ILE A 5 10.52 12.31 5.24
N GLN A 6 11.03 11.35 5.98
CA GLN A 6 11.40 10.03 5.48
C GLN A 6 10.24 9.06 5.67
N THR A 7 9.63 8.65 4.57
CA THR A 7 8.55 7.66 4.60
C THR A 7 9.08 6.26 4.35
N LEU A 8 8.71 5.32 5.20
CA LEU A 8 8.99 3.89 5.05
C LEU A 8 7.67 3.11 5.13
N GLY A 9 7.53 2.06 4.32
CA GLY A 9 6.38 1.16 4.40
C GLY A 9 5.39 1.26 3.25
N CYS A 10 4.10 1.20 3.58
CA CYS A 10 3.01 0.99 2.63
C CYS A 10 2.39 2.29 2.08
N LYS A 11 1.38 2.14 1.20
CA LYS A 11 0.62 3.27 0.64
C LYS A 11 -0.06 4.12 1.71
N VAL A 12 -0.53 3.50 2.81
CA VAL A 12 -1.11 4.20 3.96
C VAL A 12 -0.08 5.12 4.62
N ASN A 13 1.15 4.65 4.87
CA ASN A 13 2.21 5.52 5.39
C ASN A 13 2.56 6.66 4.44
N ASN A 14 2.49 6.42 3.13
CA ASN A 14 2.70 7.49 2.15
C ASN A 14 1.64 8.58 2.26
N TYR A 15 0.38 8.18 2.44
CA TYR A 15 -0.70 9.13 2.65
C TYR A 15 -0.56 9.85 4.00
N ASP A 16 -0.23 9.13 5.09
CA ASP A 16 0.03 9.73 6.40
C ASP A 16 1.13 10.80 6.33
N SER A 17 2.20 10.53 5.59
CA SER A 17 3.28 11.52 5.39
C SER A 17 2.82 12.73 4.57
N TRP A 18 1.94 12.55 3.61
CA TRP A 18 1.33 13.65 2.88
C TRP A 18 0.44 14.51 3.80
N GLU A 19 -0.40 13.89 4.65
CA GLU A 19 -1.21 14.61 5.65
C GLU A 19 -0.32 15.46 6.59
N ILE A 20 0.76 14.86 7.12
CA ILE A 20 1.72 15.55 7.98
C ILE A 20 2.38 16.72 7.24
N SER A 21 2.84 16.50 6.01
CA SER A 21 3.47 17.52 5.18
C SER A 21 2.53 18.71 4.92
N ASN A 22 1.29 18.41 4.51
CA ASN A 22 0.26 19.41 4.29
C ASN A 22 -0.02 20.25 5.55
N ALA A 23 -0.10 19.61 6.70
CA ALA A 23 -0.32 20.29 7.98
C ALA A 23 0.90 21.16 8.40
N LEU A 24 2.13 20.68 8.15
CA LEU A 24 3.35 21.47 8.43
C LEU A 24 3.45 22.72 7.56
N GLU A 25 3.12 22.61 6.27
CA GLU A 25 3.12 23.76 5.37
C GLU A 25 2.02 24.76 5.71
N SER A 26 0.85 24.28 6.17
CA SER A 26 -0.23 25.17 6.63
C SER A 26 0.14 26.04 7.82
N ILE A 27 1.15 25.62 8.60
CA ILE A 27 1.70 26.40 9.74
C ILE A 27 3.00 27.13 9.39
N GLY A 28 3.34 27.24 8.10
CA GLY A 28 4.47 28.03 7.62
C GLY A 28 5.83 27.33 7.67
N LEU A 29 5.88 26.00 7.79
CA LEU A 29 7.11 25.25 7.59
C LEU A 29 7.27 24.87 6.11
N HIS A 30 8.52 24.75 5.65
CA HIS A 30 8.83 24.45 4.26
C HIS A 30 9.64 23.16 4.13
N VAL A 31 9.30 22.34 3.13
CA VAL A 31 10.05 21.11 2.84
C VAL A 31 11.48 21.44 2.37
N THR A 32 12.44 20.58 2.76
CA THR A 32 13.85 20.75 2.37
C THR A 32 14.56 19.41 2.25
N LEU A 33 15.86 19.44 1.93
CA LEU A 33 16.71 18.25 1.96
C LEU A 33 17.03 17.84 3.42
N PRO A 34 17.28 16.55 3.69
CA PRO A 34 17.48 16.04 5.04
C PRO A 34 18.59 16.75 5.81
N ASP A 35 19.69 17.11 5.13
CA ASP A 35 20.87 17.72 5.77
C ASP A 35 20.64 19.20 6.14
N MET A 36 19.58 19.81 5.63
CA MET A 36 19.22 21.22 5.85
C MET A 36 17.94 21.39 6.71
N ALA A 37 17.37 20.29 7.20
CA ALA A 37 16.11 20.31 7.94
C ALA A 37 16.33 20.63 9.42
N ASP A 38 15.52 21.56 9.96
CA ASP A 38 15.41 21.81 11.41
C ASP A 38 14.68 20.65 12.10
N ILE A 39 13.67 20.09 11.41
CA ILE A 39 12.84 18.99 11.87
C ILE A 39 12.90 17.84 10.87
N VAL A 40 13.25 16.66 11.35
CA VAL A 40 13.24 15.42 10.55
C VAL A 40 12.18 14.48 11.10
N ILE A 41 11.25 14.05 10.27
CA ILE A 41 10.20 13.11 10.64
C ILE A 41 10.44 11.78 9.93
N VAL A 42 10.54 10.69 10.69
CA VAL A 42 10.62 9.32 10.16
C VAL A 42 9.26 8.64 10.36
N ASN A 43 8.49 8.53 9.29
CA ASN A 43 7.25 7.75 9.29
C ASN A 43 7.58 6.29 8.98
N SER A 44 7.48 5.44 9.99
CA SER A 44 8.09 4.12 10.06
C SER A 44 7.11 2.97 9.83
N CYS A 45 7.65 1.80 9.45
CA CYS A 45 6.91 0.56 9.24
C CYS A 45 7.40 -0.54 10.20
N ALA A 46 6.45 -1.36 10.72
CA ALA A 46 6.71 -2.47 11.62
C ALA A 46 6.32 -3.84 11.06
N VAL A 47 5.81 -3.90 9.82
CA VAL A 47 5.23 -5.14 9.27
C VAL A 47 6.26 -6.26 9.11
N THR A 48 7.51 -5.94 8.77
CA THR A 48 8.59 -6.91 8.63
C THR A 48 9.82 -6.51 9.44
N SER A 49 10.67 -7.48 9.80
CA SER A 49 11.97 -7.22 10.44
C SER A 49 12.86 -6.34 9.57
N GLU A 50 12.80 -6.51 8.26
CA GLU A 50 13.54 -5.68 7.31
C GLU A 50 13.09 -4.23 7.33
N SER A 51 11.78 -3.96 7.44
CA SER A 51 11.25 -2.59 7.59
C SER A 51 11.77 -1.93 8.86
N VAL A 52 11.79 -2.68 9.96
CA VAL A 52 12.30 -2.19 11.26
C VAL A 52 13.81 -1.94 11.18
N ARG A 53 14.58 -2.84 10.54
CA ARG A 53 16.01 -2.66 10.29
C ARG A 53 16.28 -1.39 9.47
N LYS A 54 15.53 -1.19 8.38
CA LYS A 54 15.62 0.03 7.56
C LYS A 54 15.30 1.27 8.36
N THR A 55 14.23 1.26 9.17
CA THR A 55 13.89 2.39 10.04
C THR A 55 15.09 2.79 10.93
N ARG A 56 15.73 1.83 11.61
CA ARG A 56 16.91 2.09 12.44
C ARG A 56 18.08 2.65 11.63
N GLN A 57 18.34 2.10 10.45
CA GLN A 57 19.42 2.59 9.57
C GLN A 57 19.17 4.03 9.12
N TYR A 58 17.94 4.38 8.74
CA TYR A 58 17.61 5.74 8.33
C TYR A 58 17.71 6.74 9.49
N ILE A 59 17.21 6.39 10.69
CA ILE A 59 17.38 7.23 11.89
C ILE A 59 18.85 7.57 12.11
N ASN A 60 19.71 6.55 12.12
CA ASN A 60 21.14 6.75 12.33
C ASN A 60 21.80 7.58 11.21
N LYS A 61 21.48 7.30 9.95
CA LYS A 61 21.96 8.05 8.79
C LYS A 61 21.57 9.53 8.87
N LEU A 62 20.29 9.81 9.11
CA LEU A 62 19.76 11.18 9.17
C LEU A 62 20.39 11.97 10.32
N LYS A 63 20.51 11.36 11.50
CA LYS A 63 21.12 12.03 12.66
C LYS A 63 22.62 12.22 12.53
N ASN A 64 23.33 11.30 11.84
CA ASN A 64 24.77 11.47 11.53
C ASN A 64 25.03 12.60 10.52
N ASN A 65 24.18 12.73 9.51
CA ASN A 65 24.30 13.77 8.50
C ASN A 65 23.89 15.15 9.04
N ASN A 66 22.89 15.19 9.95
CA ASN A 66 22.39 16.42 10.52
C ASN A 66 22.22 16.24 12.04
N LYS A 67 23.28 16.47 12.80
CA LYS A 67 23.32 16.27 14.27
C LYS A 67 22.36 17.18 15.04
N ASN A 68 22.09 18.36 14.50
CA ASN A 68 21.30 19.41 15.17
C ASN A 68 19.80 19.31 14.86
N CYS A 69 19.36 18.46 13.93
CA CYS A 69 17.94 18.31 13.62
C CYS A 69 17.16 17.75 14.82
N PHE A 70 15.93 18.18 14.96
CA PHE A 70 14.97 17.56 15.89
C PHE A 70 14.30 16.37 15.18
N LEU A 71 14.63 15.14 15.60
CA LEU A 71 14.17 13.93 14.94
C LEU A 71 12.95 13.35 15.63
N ILE A 72 11.84 13.25 14.89
CA ILE A 72 10.56 12.69 15.33
C ILE A 72 10.37 11.32 14.68
N LEU A 73 10.08 10.30 15.47
CA LEU A 73 9.67 8.99 14.99
C LEU A 73 8.16 8.81 15.14
N THR A 74 7.50 8.44 14.06
CA THR A 74 6.07 8.11 14.01
C THR A 74 5.83 6.85 13.16
N GLY A 75 4.55 6.47 12.98
CA GLY A 75 4.15 5.30 12.20
C GLY A 75 4.21 4.00 12.99
N CYS A 76 4.02 2.86 12.30
CA CYS A 76 3.80 1.57 12.94
C CYS A 76 4.96 1.09 13.84
N ALA A 77 6.22 1.45 13.54
CA ALA A 77 7.35 1.00 14.36
C ALA A 77 7.56 1.85 15.63
N SER A 78 6.88 2.97 15.78
CA SER A 78 7.05 3.85 16.95
C SER A 78 6.71 3.19 18.29
N ILE A 79 5.85 2.16 18.29
CA ILE A 79 5.47 1.42 19.51
C ILE A 79 6.54 0.43 19.99
N LEU A 80 7.55 0.12 19.16
CA LEU A 80 8.54 -0.90 19.47
C LEU A 80 9.57 -0.40 20.49
N GLU A 81 9.80 -1.17 21.56
CA GLU A 81 10.69 -0.82 22.67
C GLU A 81 12.10 -0.40 22.25
N GLN A 82 12.64 -1.03 21.19
CA GLN A 82 13.97 -0.70 20.69
C GLN A 82 14.13 0.73 20.21
N PHE A 83 13.03 1.39 19.82
CA PHE A 83 13.06 2.81 19.42
C PHE A 83 12.85 3.75 20.58
N LYS A 84 12.11 3.35 21.63
CA LYS A 84 11.94 4.16 22.85
C LYS A 84 13.26 4.47 23.55
N LYS A 85 14.25 3.56 23.41
CA LYS A 85 15.59 3.70 23.97
C LYS A 85 16.63 4.27 23.01
N ASN A 86 16.21 4.68 21.80
CA ASN A 86 17.14 5.16 20.77
C ASN A 86 17.50 6.64 21.02
N LYS A 87 18.77 6.90 21.39
CA LYS A 87 19.30 8.24 21.69
C LYS A 87 19.25 9.21 20.49
N ASN A 88 19.11 8.72 19.28
CA ASN A 88 19.02 9.52 18.05
C ASN A 88 17.59 9.99 17.75
N VAL A 89 16.61 9.63 18.57
CA VAL A 89 15.20 10.05 18.42
C VAL A 89 14.87 11.03 19.54
N ASP A 90 14.53 12.25 19.17
CA ASP A 90 14.22 13.32 20.12
C ASP A 90 12.76 13.25 20.60
N LEU A 91 11.86 12.75 19.74
CA LEU A 91 10.43 12.59 20.06
C LEU A 91 9.83 11.36 19.38
N ILE A 92 9.03 10.60 20.13
CA ILE A 92 8.17 9.54 19.58
C ILE A 92 6.72 9.93 19.84
N CYS A 93 5.90 9.95 18.79
CA CYS A 93 4.47 10.26 18.92
C CYS A 93 3.63 9.67 17.80
N ASN A 94 2.32 9.61 18.02
CA ASN A 94 1.35 9.30 16.99
C ASN A 94 1.32 10.40 15.92
N LYS A 95 0.92 10.06 14.71
CA LYS A 95 0.84 11.03 13.61
C LYS A 95 -0.08 12.21 13.91
N ASP A 96 -1.18 11.96 14.61
CA ASP A 96 -2.19 12.98 14.93
C ASP A 96 -1.68 14.03 15.93
N ASP A 97 -0.67 13.68 16.75
CA ASP A 97 -0.08 14.55 17.77
C ASP A 97 1.11 15.38 17.25
N ILE A 98 1.66 15.05 16.07
CA ILE A 98 2.92 15.64 15.58
C ILE A 98 2.83 17.15 15.50
N ILE A 99 1.78 17.69 14.91
CA ILE A 99 1.63 19.13 14.66
C ILE A 99 1.55 19.90 15.96
N ASP A 100 0.71 19.47 16.92
CA ASP A 100 0.59 20.13 18.22
C ASP A 100 1.91 20.09 19.01
N LYS A 101 2.62 18.95 18.97
CA LYS A 101 3.93 18.83 19.62
C LYS A 101 5.00 19.71 19.00
N ILE A 102 5.01 19.87 17.68
CA ILE A 102 5.91 20.81 16.98
C ILE A 102 5.58 22.24 17.35
N ILE A 103 4.29 22.63 17.32
CA ILE A 103 3.84 23.97 17.70
C ILE A 103 4.29 24.32 19.12
N ILE A 104 4.06 23.42 20.07
CA ILE A 104 4.45 23.62 21.48
C ILE A 104 5.99 23.73 21.61
N LYS A 105 6.71 22.78 21.01
CA LYS A 105 8.18 22.71 21.10
C LYS A 105 8.89 23.95 20.56
N PHE A 106 8.42 24.42 19.40
CA PHE A 106 9.06 25.52 18.68
C PHE A 106 8.34 26.87 18.83
N LYS A 107 7.29 26.93 19.67
CA LYS A 107 6.51 28.14 19.97
C LYS A 107 5.97 28.83 18.70
N ILE A 108 5.42 28.03 17.76
CA ILE A 108 4.88 28.53 16.49
C ILE A 108 3.51 29.16 16.75
N ASN A 109 3.28 30.39 16.25
CA ASN A 109 1.99 31.04 16.37
C ASN A 109 0.91 30.32 15.54
N LYS A 110 -0.25 30.03 16.17
CA LYS A 110 -1.39 29.34 15.54
C LYS A 110 -2.21 30.28 14.65
N ASN A 111 -1.70 30.70 13.52
CA ASN A 111 -2.55 31.25 12.46
C ASN A 111 -2.69 30.20 11.36
N PHE A 112 -3.72 29.36 11.49
CA PHE A 112 -3.97 28.29 10.54
C PHE A 112 -4.93 28.72 9.44
N ASP A 113 -4.46 28.74 8.21
CA ASP A 113 -5.34 28.63 7.06
C ASP A 113 -5.43 27.14 6.69
N LYS A 114 -6.61 26.51 6.91
CA LYS A 114 -6.86 25.10 6.57
C LYS A 114 -6.92 24.86 5.06
N LYS A 115 -6.08 25.52 4.29
CA LYS A 115 -5.95 25.23 2.86
C LYS A 115 -5.21 23.92 2.67
N ILE A 116 -5.72 23.02 1.84
CA ILE A 116 -4.90 21.95 1.31
C ILE A 116 -3.82 22.63 0.45
N ILE A 117 -2.63 22.73 1.03
CA ILE A 117 -1.41 23.06 0.33
C ILE A 117 -0.92 21.72 -0.21
N ILE A 118 -0.65 21.59 -1.49
CA ILE A 118 -0.09 20.36 -2.02
C ILE A 118 1.42 20.44 -1.90
N PRO A 119 1.98 19.82 -0.85
CA PRO A 119 3.41 19.77 -0.72
C PRO A 119 3.94 18.84 -1.80
N ASN A 120 4.74 19.37 -2.71
CA ASN A 120 5.66 18.69 -3.61
C ASN A 120 5.27 17.23 -4.00
N LEU A 121 4.04 17.03 -4.51
CA LEU A 121 3.61 15.77 -5.13
C LEU A 121 4.17 15.66 -6.58
N HIS A 122 5.08 16.56 -6.97
CA HIS A 122 5.63 16.70 -8.33
C HIS A 122 6.26 15.42 -8.92
N ASN A 123 6.39 14.34 -8.13
CA ASN A 123 6.94 13.07 -8.61
C ASN A 123 5.91 11.93 -8.58
N ARG A 124 4.59 12.20 -8.48
CA ARG A 124 3.58 11.15 -8.42
C ARG A 124 2.47 11.40 -9.42
N THR A 125 2.30 10.47 -10.31
CA THR A 125 1.26 10.44 -11.35
C THR A 125 -0.10 9.99 -10.81
N ARG A 126 -0.11 9.23 -9.69
CA ARG A 126 -1.32 8.71 -9.04
C ARG A 126 -1.46 9.28 -7.63
N PHE A 127 -2.67 9.67 -7.28
CA PHE A 127 -2.98 10.07 -5.92
C PHE A 127 -3.40 8.86 -5.07
N PHE A 128 -2.70 8.61 -3.97
CA PHE A 128 -3.11 7.62 -2.98
C PHE A 128 -4.00 8.28 -1.95
N MET A 129 -5.28 7.91 -1.88
CA MET A 129 -6.23 8.42 -0.90
C MET A 129 -6.50 7.36 0.16
N LYS A 130 -6.17 7.65 1.41
CA LYS A 130 -6.54 6.79 2.53
C LYS A 130 -7.96 7.12 2.95
N ILE A 131 -8.88 6.18 2.74
CA ILE A 131 -10.28 6.32 3.15
C ILE A 131 -10.61 5.53 4.40
N GLU A 132 -9.73 4.59 4.81
CA GLU A 132 -9.88 3.77 6.01
C GLU A 132 -8.52 3.55 6.68
N ASP A 133 -8.50 3.48 8.01
CA ASP A 133 -7.34 3.15 8.83
C ASP A 133 -7.76 2.18 9.96
N GLY A 134 -6.80 1.39 10.46
CA GLY A 134 -7.04 0.42 11.52
C GLY A 134 -7.53 -0.94 11.02
N CYS A 135 -7.51 -1.95 11.91
CA CYS A 135 -7.97 -3.31 11.58
C CYS A 135 -8.29 -4.10 12.86
N GLU A 136 -9.40 -4.84 12.82
CA GLU A 136 -9.85 -5.69 13.94
C GLU A 136 -9.87 -7.19 13.56
N ASN A 137 -9.13 -7.60 12.51
CA ASN A 137 -9.10 -9.01 12.09
C ASN A 137 -8.24 -9.88 13.01
N PHE A 138 -7.25 -9.29 13.71
CA PHE A 138 -6.34 -10.01 14.60
C PHE A 138 -5.74 -11.28 13.97
N CYS A 139 -5.31 -11.19 12.70
CA CYS A 139 -4.55 -12.26 12.09
C CYS A 139 -3.33 -12.57 12.97
N SER A 140 -3.02 -13.86 13.18
CA SER A 140 -2.06 -14.30 14.21
C SER A 140 -0.62 -13.80 14.01
N TYR A 141 -0.28 -13.31 12.82
CA TYR A 141 1.03 -12.76 12.45
C TYR A 141 1.08 -11.22 12.39
N CYS A 142 -0.08 -10.55 12.51
CA CYS A 142 -0.20 -9.15 12.12
C CYS A 142 -0.10 -8.21 13.32
N ILE A 143 0.84 -7.27 13.26
CA ILE A 143 1.04 -6.24 14.29
C ILE A 143 0.07 -5.04 14.15
N ILE A 144 -0.63 -4.92 13.04
CA ILE A 144 -1.43 -3.73 12.69
C ILE A 144 -2.50 -3.40 13.74
N PRO A 145 -3.29 -4.34 14.28
CA PRO A 145 -4.27 -4.01 15.31
C PRO A 145 -3.67 -3.29 16.53
N PHE A 146 -2.41 -3.59 16.86
CA PHE A 146 -1.69 -2.98 17.99
C PHE A 146 -1.09 -1.62 17.65
N THR A 147 -0.85 -1.33 16.36
CA THR A 147 -0.19 -0.08 15.92
C THR A 147 -1.17 0.97 15.42
N ARG A 148 -2.30 0.56 14.84
CA ARG A 148 -3.28 1.45 14.20
C ARG A 148 -4.66 1.43 14.86
N GLY A 149 -4.91 0.42 15.71
CA GLY A 149 -6.14 0.33 16.49
C GLY A 149 -7.37 -0.08 15.68
N LYS A 150 -8.54 0.38 16.14
CA LYS A 150 -9.85 0.08 15.55
C LYS A 150 -10.04 0.75 14.19
N ILE A 151 -11.01 0.24 13.43
CA ILE A 151 -11.41 0.81 12.15
C ILE A 151 -11.86 2.26 12.35
N LYS A 152 -11.34 3.14 11.49
CA LYS A 152 -11.70 4.56 11.39
C LYS A 152 -11.82 4.94 9.93
N SER A 153 -13.02 5.25 9.51
CA SER A 153 -13.33 5.62 8.12
C SER A 153 -13.32 7.13 7.93
N LYS A 154 -12.89 7.58 6.75
CA LYS A 154 -12.97 8.98 6.33
C LYS A 154 -14.41 9.31 5.94
N LYS A 155 -14.94 10.46 6.35
CA LYS A 155 -16.27 10.92 6.01
C LYS A 155 -16.40 11.22 4.51
N LEU A 156 -17.60 11.08 3.96
CA LEU A 156 -17.84 11.29 2.53
C LEU A 156 -17.53 12.74 2.10
N GLU A 157 -17.82 13.71 2.96
CA GLU A 157 -17.56 15.13 2.69
C GLU A 157 -16.05 15.41 2.57
N GLU A 158 -15.24 14.74 3.42
CA GLU A 158 -13.78 14.85 3.37
C GLU A 158 -13.23 14.19 2.09
N ILE A 159 -13.79 13.02 1.71
CA ILE A 159 -13.44 12.34 0.46
C ILE A 159 -13.76 13.24 -0.74
N GLU A 160 -14.97 13.83 -0.78
CA GLU A 160 -15.39 14.69 -1.88
C GLU A 160 -14.50 15.92 -2.00
N TYR A 161 -14.20 16.58 -0.87
CA TYR A 161 -13.33 17.74 -0.84
C TYR A 161 -11.91 17.43 -1.37
N GLU A 162 -11.30 16.34 -0.91
CA GLU A 162 -9.99 15.93 -1.39
C GLU A 162 -10.01 15.52 -2.87
N CYS A 163 -11.01 14.76 -3.31
CA CYS A 163 -11.15 14.37 -4.71
C CYS A 163 -11.24 15.58 -5.64
N LYS A 164 -12.06 16.58 -5.27
CA LYS A 164 -12.18 17.83 -6.01
C LYS A 164 -10.82 18.50 -6.14
N LYS A 165 -10.10 18.67 -5.02
CA LYS A 165 -8.78 19.32 -5.02
C LYS A 165 -7.78 18.56 -5.86
N MET A 166 -7.67 17.24 -5.69
CA MET A 166 -6.70 16.41 -6.43
C MET A 166 -7.01 16.37 -7.94
N SER A 167 -8.28 16.39 -8.31
CA SER A 167 -8.70 16.51 -9.71
C SER A 167 -8.33 17.87 -10.31
N GLU A 168 -8.52 18.98 -9.58
CA GLU A 168 -8.10 20.33 -9.96
C GLU A 168 -6.57 20.42 -10.17
N PHE A 169 -5.77 19.63 -9.43
CA PHE A 169 -4.31 19.51 -9.60
C PHE A 169 -3.89 18.64 -10.78
N GLY A 170 -4.81 18.00 -11.49
CA GLY A 170 -4.54 17.26 -12.71
C GLY A 170 -4.21 15.78 -12.51
N PHE A 171 -4.37 15.21 -11.30
CA PHE A 171 -4.24 13.77 -11.13
C PHE A 171 -5.26 13.00 -11.97
N LYS A 172 -4.81 12.04 -12.75
CA LYS A 172 -5.64 11.25 -13.68
C LYS A 172 -6.11 9.91 -13.11
N GLU A 173 -5.44 9.40 -12.09
CA GLU A 173 -5.78 8.16 -11.39
C GLU A 173 -5.76 8.36 -9.88
N ILE A 174 -6.78 7.81 -9.19
CA ILE A 174 -6.83 7.72 -7.74
C ILE A 174 -6.72 6.26 -7.31
N VAL A 175 -5.92 6.01 -6.28
CA VAL A 175 -5.78 4.70 -5.65
C VAL A 175 -6.38 4.77 -4.26
N LEU A 176 -7.54 4.13 -4.07
CA LEU A 176 -8.15 4.03 -2.75
C LEU A 176 -7.32 3.10 -1.89
N THR A 177 -6.91 3.58 -0.75
CA THR A 177 -6.07 2.82 0.16
C THR A 177 -6.64 2.80 1.57
N GLY A 178 -6.37 1.73 2.27
CA GLY A 178 -6.74 1.50 3.66
C GLY A 178 -5.94 0.32 4.20
N ILE A 179 -6.03 0.09 5.48
CA ILE A 179 -5.47 -1.11 6.13
C ILE A 179 -6.37 -2.32 5.81
N ASN A 180 -7.68 -2.11 5.84
CA ASN A 180 -8.69 -3.08 5.45
C ASN A 180 -9.78 -2.38 4.64
N LEU A 181 -9.44 -2.03 3.40
CA LEU A 181 -10.25 -1.17 2.54
C LEU A 181 -11.72 -1.63 2.39
N GLY A 182 -11.95 -2.94 2.35
CA GLY A 182 -13.31 -3.49 2.24
C GLY A 182 -14.19 -3.27 3.48
N LYS A 183 -13.59 -2.88 4.61
CA LYS A 183 -14.34 -2.52 5.84
C LYS A 183 -14.57 -1.01 5.99
N TYR A 184 -14.25 -0.24 4.95
CA TYR A 184 -14.58 1.18 4.93
C TYR A 184 -16.09 1.39 5.21
N GLY A 185 -16.39 2.36 6.06
CA GLY A 185 -17.74 2.79 6.40
C GLY A 185 -18.42 1.99 7.51
N LYS A 186 -17.80 0.89 8.00
CA LYS A 186 -18.38 0.06 9.08
C LYS A 186 -18.70 0.87 10.35
N ASP A 187 -17.92 1.89 10.64
CA ASP A 187 -18.07 2.80 11.79
C ASP A 187 -18.97 4.02 11.49
N LEU A 188 -19.45 4.14 10.26
CA LEU A 188 -20.26 5.26 9.77
C LEU A 188 -21.60 4.81 9.13
N ASP A 189 -21.96 3.52 9.24
CA ASP A 189 -23.10 2.90 8.52
C ASP A 189 -23.06 3.11 7.00
N LEU A 190 -21.84 3.11 6.43
CA LEU A 190 -21.53 3.26 5.01
C LEU A 190 -20.77 2.03 4.52
N ASN A 191 -20.48 2.01 3.22
CA ASN A 191 -19.63 1.02 2.58
C ASN A 191 -18.79 1.63 1.45
N ILE A 192 -17.85 0.85 0.89
CA ILE A 192 -16.93 1.33 -0.15
C ILE A 192 -17.65 1.83 -1.41
N ILE A 193 -18.82 1.32 -1.74
CA ILE A 193 -19.62 1.77 -2.89
C ILE A 193 -20.06 3.22 -2.72
N ASP A 194 -20.37 3.64 -1.48
CA ASP A 194 -20.77 5.03 -1.22
C ASP A 194 -19.60 6.00 -1.46
N ALA A 195 -18.39 5.61 -1.06
CA ALA A 195 -17.18 6.38 -1.39
C ALA A 195 -16.94 6.42 -2.90
N ILE A 196 -17.06 5.28 -3.61
CA ILE A 196 -16.85 5.20 -5.08
C ILE A 196 -17.84 6.09 -5.82
N LYS A 197 -19.13 6.15 -5.41
CA LYS A 197 -20.12 7.04 -6.01
C LYS A 197 -19.72 8.53 -5.96
N ILE A 198 -19.05 8.94 -4.91
CA ILE A 198 -18.49 10.31 -4.80
C ILE A 198 -17.27 10.48 -5.70
N ILE A 199 -16.31 9.57 -5.59
CA ILE A 199 -15.01 9.65 -6.24
C ILE A 199 -15.13 9.64 -7.77
N ARG A 200 -16.04 8.85 -8.35
CA ARG A 200 -16.26 8.75 -9.81
C ARG A 200 -16.71 10.06 -10.47
N LYS A 201 -17.22 11.03 -9.69
CA LYS A 201 -17.55 12.37 -10.19
C LYS A 201 -16.28 13.11 -10.64
N TYR A 202 -15.14 12.81 -10.03
CA TYR A 202 -13.88 13.52 -10.20
C TYR A 202 -12.81 12.71 -10.94
N PHE A 203 -12.83 11.36 -10.80
CA PHE A 203 -11.82 10.48 -11.38
C PHE A 203 -12.44 9.42 -12.31
N LYS A 204 -11.82 9.25 -13.48
CA LYS A 204 -12.20 8.21 -14.46
C LYS A 204 -11.35 6.94 -14.37
N ARG A 205 -10.35 6.94 -13.49
CA ARG A 205 -9.52 5.77 -13.16
C ARG A 205 -9.43 5.65 -11.65
N ILE A 206 -10.15 4.66 -11.11
CA ILE A 206 -10.22 4.37 -9.66
C ILE A 206 -9.63 3.00 -9.43
N ARG A 207 -8.55 2.93 -8.69
CA ARG A 207 -7.90 1.68 -8.34
C ARG A 207 -8.12 1.36 -6.87
N LEU A 208 -8.43 0.11 -6.58
CA LEU A 208 -8.55 -0.38 -5.22
C LEU A 208 -7.21 -0.97 -4.76
N SER A 209 -6.80 -0.68 -3.51
CA SER A 209 -5.66 -1.35 -2.90
C SER A 209 -6.05 -2.76 -2.43
N SER A 210 -5.37 -3.29 -1.43
CA SER A 210 -5.60 -4.66 -0.95
C SER A 210 -7.04 -4.87 -0.44
N LEU A 211 -7.65 -5.94 -0.92
CA LEU A 211 -8.95 -6.42 -0.49
C LEU A 211 -8.80 -7.75 0.26
N GLU A 212 -9.50 -7.85 1.37
CA GLU A 212 -9.58 -9.09 2.14
C GLU A 212 -10.68 -9.98 1.53
N PRO A 213 -10.41 -11.27 1.24
CA PRO A 213 -11.36 -12.15 0.57
C PRO A 213 -12.69 -12.32 1.30
N ASP A 214 -12.65 -12.42 2.63
CA ASP A 214 -13.82 -12.70 3.50
C ASP A 214 -14.87 -11.59 3.55
N ILE A 215 -14.58 -10.43 2.99
CA ILE A 215 -15.54 -9.30 2.94
C ILE A 215 -16.07 -9.04 1.55
N ILE A 216 -15.67 -9.81 0.57
CA ILE A 216 -16.12 -9.67 -0.82
C ILE A 216 -17.20 -10.70 -1.07
N ASP A 217 -18.43 -10.22 -1.20
CA ASP A 217 -19.60 -11.02 -1.57
C ASP A 217 -20.04 -10.74 -3.01
N ASP A 218 -20.98 -11.52 -3.51
CA ASP A 218 -21.53 -11.38 -4.85
C ASP A 218 -22.20 -10.00 -5.06
N LYS A 219 -22.75 -9.40 -4.00
CA LYS A 219 -23.35 -8.06 -4.05
C LYS A 219 -22.30 -7.00 -4.29
N LEU A 220 -21.15 -7.07 -3.60
CA LEU A 220 -20.04 -6.13 -3.79
C LEU A 220 -19.45 -6.29 -5.19
N ILE A 221 -19.21 -7.53 -5.67
CA ILE A 221 -18.71 -7.81 -7.02
C ILE A 221 -19.63 -7.20 -8.07
N ASN A 222 -20.94 -7.47 -7.98
CA ASN A 222 -21.94 -6.94 -8.90
C ASN A 222 -21.96 -5.41 -8.88
N ASN A 223 -21.95 -4.78 -7.70
CA ASN A 223 -21.94 -3.33 -7.59
C ASN A 223 -20.66 -2.71 -8.18
N LEU A 224 -19.48 -3.27 -7.90
CA LEU A 224 -18.21 -2.78 -8.43
C LEU A 224 -18.18 -2.89 -9.97
N SER A 225 -18.75 -3.94 -10.56
CA SER A 225 -18.77 -4.14 -12.01
C SER A 225 -19.66 -3.14 -12.77
N LEU A 226 -20.53 -2.41 -12.08
CA LEU A 226 -21.34 -1.34 -12.67
C LEU A 226 -20.55 -0.03 -12.87
N PHE A 227 -19.35 0.09 -12.27
CA PHE A 227 -18.55 1.30 -12.36
C PHE A 227 -17.42 1.12 -13.38
N THR A 228 -17.58 1.72 -14.56
CA THR A 228 -16.58 1.69 -15.64
C THR A 228 -15.28 2.40 -15.27
N GLU A 229 -15.31 3.22 -14.23
CA GLU A 229 -14.14 3.92 -13.69
C GLU A 229 -13.23 3.01 -12.83
N ILE A 230 -13.74 1.85 -12.39
CA ILE A 230 -12.93 0.90 -11.61
C ILE A 230 -11.93 0.20 -12.54
N CYS A 231 -10.68 0.36 -12.22
CA CYS A 231 -9.58 -0.34 -12.90
C CYS A 231 -9.69 -1.85 -12.65
N PRO A 232 -9.76 -2.71 -13.69
CA PRO A 232 -9.94 -4.15 -13.53
C PRO A 232 -8.65 -4.85 -13.10
N SER A 233 -8.16 -4.48 -11.94
CA SER A 233 -6.97 -5.07 -11.32
C SER A 233 -7.17 -5.10 -9.82
N PHE A 234 -7.19 -6.29 -9.24
CA PHE A 234 -7.48 -6.48 -7.82
C PHE A 234 -6.28 -7.11 -7.11
N HIS A 235 -5.92 -6.52 -5.97
CA HIS A 235 -4.97 -7.13 -5.06
C HIS A 235 -5.74 -7.89 -3.98
N MET A 236 -5.71 -9.23 -4.08
CA MET A 236 -6.48 -10.15 -3.22
C MET A 236 -5.53 -10.82 -2.23
N SER A 237 -5.68 -10.56 -0.94
CA SER A 237 -4.76 -11.04 0.11
C SER A 237 -4.90 -12.56 0.33
N LEU A 238 -4.04 -13.38 -0.28
CA LEU A 238 -4.05 -14.85 -0.12
C LEU A 238 -3.38 -15.29 1.18
N GLN A 239 -2.19 -14.81 1.44
CA GLN A 239 -1.28 -15.13 2.55
C GLN A 239 -0.73 -16.57 2.56
N SER A 240 -1.57 -17.59 2.36
CA SER A 240 -1.23 -19.01 2.21
C SER A 240 -2.28 -19.71 1.34
N GLY A 241 -1.90 -20.78 0.66
CA GLY A 241 -2.83 -21.66 -0.06
C GLY A 241 -3.15 -22.96 0.71
N SER A 242 -2.64 -23.12 1.92
CA SER A 242 -2.96 -24.24 2.81
C SER A 242 -4.05 -23.87 3.81
N ASP A 243 -5.14 -24.63 3.84
CA ASP A 243 -6.24 -24.40 4.77
C ASP A 243 -5.82 -24.55 6.23
N LYS A 244 -4.87 -25.48 6.51
CA LYS A 244 -4.24 -25.63 7.83
C LYS A 244 -3.54 -24.33 8.24
N ILE A 245 -2.73 -23.76 7.36
CA ILE A 245 -1.98 -22.52 7.64
C ILE A 245 -2.91 -21.32 7.69
N LEU A 246 -3.90 -21.19 6.79
CA LEU A 246 -4.91 -20.13 6.84
C LEU A 246 -5.64 -20.11 8.19
N LYS A 247 -6.02 -21.28 8.71
CA LYS A 247 -6.63 -21.41 10.02
C LYS A 247 -5.69 -20.96 11.15
N LEU A 248 -4.42 -21.37 11.11
CA LEU A 248 -3.40 -20.92 12.07
C LEU A 248 -3.13 -19.40 11.98
N MET A 249 -3.23 -18.82 10.78
CA MET A 249 -3.14 -17.40 10.53
C MET A 249 -4.39 -16.62 11.00
N ASN A 250 -5.44 -17.30 11.49
CA ASN A 250 -6.76 -16.74 11.83
C ASN A 250 -7.44 -16.07 10.62
N ARG A 251 -7.28 -16.67 9.42
CA ARG A 251 -8.01 -16.22 8.21
C ARG A 251 -9.44 -16.78 8.24
N LYS A 252 -10.38 -16.05 7.65
CA LYS A 252 -11.81 -16.39 7.67
C LYS A 252 -12.30 -17.02 6.36
N TYR A 253 -11.39 -17.53 5.58
CA TYR A 253 -11.61 -18.22 4.30
C TYR A 253 -10.64 -19.39 4.18
N ASP A 254 -10.98 -20.33 3.31
CA ASP A 254 -10.12 -21.43 2.86
C ASP A 254 -9.68 -21.25 1.40
N SER A 255 -8.89 -22.16 0.90
CA SER A 255 -8.34 -22.13 -0.46
C SER A 255 -9.41 -22.28 -1.54
N LEU A 256 -10.47 -23.06 -1.29
CA LEU A 256 -11.57 -23.25 -2.24
C LEU A 256 -12.42 -21.98 -2.36
N PHE A 257 -12.78 -21.37 -1.23
CA PHE A 257 -13.47 -20.08 -1.22
C PHE A 257 -12.67 -19.02 -1.99
N TYR A 258 -11.36 -18.97 -1.75
CA TYR A 258 -10.49 -18.01 -2.42
C TYR A 258 -10.49 -18.18 -3.94
N LEU A 259 -10.36 -19.43 -4.43
CA LEU A 259 -10.38 -19.75 -5.86
C LEU A 259 -11.74 -19.44 -6.51
N ASP A 260 -12.85 -19.75 -5.83
CA ASP A 260 -14.20 -19.41 -6.29
C ASP A 260 -14.39 -17.90 -6.42
N LEU A 261 -13.90 -17.14 -5.44
CA LEU A 261 -13.95 -15.68 -5.47
C LEU A 261 -13.17 -15.10 -6.66
N ILE A 262 -11.95 -15.58 -6.92
CA ILE A 262 -11.16 -15.18 -8.09
C ILE A 262 -11.92 -15.49 -9.39
N TYR A 263 -12.53 -16.68 -9.48
CA TYR A 263 -13.34 -17.08 -10.64
C TYR A 263 -14.56 -16.14 -10.83
N LYS A 264 -15.32 -15.84 -9.78
CA LYS A 264 -16.46 -14.94 -9.82
C LYS A 264 -16.09 -13.54 -10.31
N ILE A 265 -15.00 -12.97 -9.78
CA ILE A 265 -14.53 -11.65 -10.22
C ILE A 265 -14.08 -11.71 -11.69
N ARG A 266 -13.38 -12.77 -12.11
CA ARG A 266 -12.93 -12.96 -13.49
C ARG A 266 -14.07 -13.01 -14.50
N ASN A 267 -15.22 -13.54 -14.09
CA ASN A 267 -16.42 -13.61 -14.93
C ASN A 267 -17.19 -12.28 -15.02
N LYS A 268 -16.91 -11.34 -14.13
CA LYS A 268 -17.60 -10.04 -14.08
C LYS A 268 -16.83 -8.90 -14.69
N PHE A 269 -15.50 -8.97 -14.67
CA PHE A 269 -14.65 -7.91 -15.18
C PHE A 269 -13.86 -8.39 -16.40
N GLU A 270 -14.01 -7.70 -17.51
CA GLU A 270 -13.22 -7.94 -18.70
C GLU A 270 -11.75 -7.58 -18.47
N ASN A 271 -10.84 -8.37 -19.04
CA ASN A 271 -9.39 -8.17 -18.95
C ASN A 271 -8.85 -8.00 -17.50
N VAL A 272 -9.55 -8.57 -16.51
CA VAL A 272 -9.16 -8.45 -15.12
C VAL A 272 -7.84 -9.16 -14.83
N THR A 273 -7.03 -8.53 -13.99
CA THR A 273 -5.80 -9.10 -13.45
C THR A 273 -5.83 -9.16 -11.93
N PHE A 274 -5.04 -10.08 -11.39
CA PHE A 274 -4.93 -10.27 -9.95
C PHE A 274 -3.47 -10.22 -9.50
N THR A 275 -3.28 -9.61 -8.34
CA THR A 275 -2.02 -9.65 -7.60
C THR A 275 -2.28 -10.12 -6.18
N THR A 276 -1.27 -10.66 -5.49
CA THR A 276 -1.44 -11.14 -4.12
C THR A 276 -0.16 -11.04 -3.31
N ASP A 277 -0.30 -11.25 -2.00
CA ASP A 277 0.79 -11.46 -1.05
C ASP A 277 0.80 -12.92 -0.59
N LEU A 278 1.99 -13.53 -0.52
CA LEU A 278 2.23 -14.87 0.02
C LEU A 278 3.25 -14.79 1.15
N ILE A 279 2.93 -15.37 2.30
CA ILE A 279 3.86 -15.56 3.42
C ILE A 279 4.32 -17.00 3.40
N VAL A 280 5.63 -17.23 3.29
CA VAL A 280 6.23 -18.57 3.31
C VAL A 280 7.02 -18.81 4.59
N GLY A 281 7.06 -20.05 5.04
CA GLY A 281 7.74 -20.43 6.27
C GLY A 281 7.02 -19.91 7.52
N PHE A 282 5.69 -19.83 7.46
CA PHE A 282 4.88 -19.62 8.66
C PHE A 282 5.08 -20.79 9.63
N PRO A 283 5.07 -20.58 10.96
CA PRO A 283 5.16 -21.68 11.92
C PRO A 283 4.20 -22.83 11.58
N GLU A 284 4.68 -24.07 11.74
CA GLU A 284 3.95 -25.31 11.41
C GLU A 284 3.68 -25.56 9.91
N GLU A 285 4.19 -24.72 8.99
CA GLU A 285 4.10 -24.95 7.54
C GLU A 285 5.05 -26.10 7.13
N ASP A 286 4.52 -27.23 6.70
CA ASP A 286 5.29 -28.31 6.10
C ASP A 286 5.43 -28.14 4.57
N ASP A 287 6.08 -29.12 3.91
CA ASP A 287 6.30 -29.03 2.46
C ASP A 287 5.00 -29.20 1.67
N LYS A 288 4.04 -29.98 2.18
CA LYS A 288 2.71 -30.13 1.57
C LYS A 288 1.92 -28.81 1.67
N ASP A 289 1.98 -28.12 2.80
CA ASP A 289 1.34 -26.81 2.99
C ASP A 289 1.92 -25.78 2.02
N PHE A 290 3.24 -25.81 1.84
CA PHE A 290 3.92 -24.92 0.89
C PHE A 290 3.50 -25.24 -0.55
N GLU A 291 3.49 -26.51 -0.96
CA GLU A 291 3.06 -26.89 -2.33
C GLU A 291 1.59 -26.53 -2.59
N ASN A 292 0.70 -26.68 -1.60
CA ASN A 292 -0.68 -26.19 -1.70
C ASN A 292 -0.73 -24.70 -2.02
N SER A 293 0.16 -23.90 -1.43
CA SER A 293 0.24 -22.47 -1.72
C SER A 293 0.68 -22.19 -3.16
N ILE A 294 1.64 -22.95 -3.67
CA ILE A 294 2.09 -22.87 -5.06
C ILE A 294 0.97 -23.28 -6.04
N ASP A 295 0.18 -24.29 -5.69
CA ASP A 295 -0.96 -24.72 -6.51
C ASP A 295 -2.06 -23.65 -6.60
N VAL A 296 -2.37 -22.97 -5.50
CA VAL A 296 -3.32 -21.85 -5.53
C VAL A 296 -2.78 -20.72 -6.40
N ILE A 297 -1.48 -20.41 -6.37
CA ILE A 297 -0.86 -19.42 -7.25
C ILE A 297 -1.07 -19.80 -8.73
N ARG A 298 -0.79 -21.06 -9.11
CA ARG A 298 -0.95 -21.57 -10.47
C ARG A 298 -2.41 -21.47 -10.94
N LYS A 299 -3.37 -21.87 -10.09
CA LYS A 299 -4.81 -21.85 -10.40
C LYS A 299 -5.37 -20.44 -10.48
N SER A 300 -4.93 -19.52 -9.62
CA SER A 300 -5.40 -18.14 -9.61
C SER A 300 -4.87 -17.28 -10.76
N LYS A 301 -3.76 -17.68 -11.40
CA LYS A 301 -3.18 -16.97 -12.57
C LYS A 301 -2.86 -15.51 -12.25
N PHE A 302 -2.09 -15.27 -11.19
CA PHE A 302 -1.66 -13.93 -10.80
C PHE A 302 -0.66 -13.35 -11.79
N ILE A 303 -0.79 -12.05 -12.08
CA ILE A 303 0.25 -11.30 -12.81
C ILE A 303 1.39 -10.87 -11.90
N LYS A 304 1.22 -10.93 -10.59
CA LYS A 304 2.27 -10.64 -9.60
C LYS A 304 1.93 -11.26 -8.25
N VAL A 305 2.92 -11.89 -7.65
CA VAL A 305 2.88 -12.36 -6.25
C VAL A 305 4.01 -11.71 -5.48
N ASN A 306 3.70 -11.02 -4.39
CA ASN A 306 4.72 -10.54 -3.48
C ASN A 306 4.98 -11.64 -2.45
N VAL A 307 6.17 -12.21 -2.46
CA VAL A 307 6.55 -13.31 -1.57
C VAL A 307 7.34 -12.76 -0.39
N PHE A 308 6.89 -13.07 0.83
CA PHE A 308 7.51 -12.65 2.08
C PHE A 308 7.90 -13.87 2.92
N PRO A 309 9.13 -13.97 3.43
CA PRO A 309 9.42 -14.90 4.50
C PRO A 309 8.66 -14.48 5.76
N PHE A 310 8.07 -15.43 6.47
CA PHE A 310 7.44 -15.13 7.76
C PHE A 310 8.43 -14.44 8.69
N SER A 311 7.96 -13.37 9.31
CA SER A 311 8.75 -12.55 10.23
C SER A 311 7.96 -12.35 11.52
N PRO A 312 8.37 -12.96 12.65
CA PRO A 312 7.67 -12.80 13.92
C PRO A 312 7.60 -11.35 14.34
N ARG A 313 6.44 -10.92 14.81
CA ARG A 313 6.19 -9.55 15.27
C ARG A 313 5.77 -9.53 16.74
N PRO A 314 6.28 -8.58 17.54
CA PRO A 314 5.88 -8.42 18.93
C PRO A 314 4.34 -8.32 19.06
N PHE A 315 3.82 -8.86 20.15
CA PHE A 315 2.41 -8.88 20.51
C PHE A 315 1.54 -9.85 19.69
N THR A 316 2.08 -10.51 18.66
CA THR A 316 1.32 -11.43 17.80
C THR A 316 1.36 -12.86 18.31
N ALA A 317 0.28 -13.63 18.08
CA ALA A 317 0.22 -15.01 18.52
C ALA A 317 1.28 -15.89 17.83
N ALA A 318 1.53 -15.66 16.53
CA ALA A 318 2.51 -16.43 15.75
C ALA A 318 3.98 -16.20 16.18
N GLU A 319 4.28 -15.13 16.93
CA GLU A 319 5.61 -14.92 17.51
C GLU A 319 6.00 -16.04 18.47
N ARG A 320 5.01 -16.58 19.19
CA ARG A 320 5.21 -17.58 20.26
C ARG A 320 5.28 -19.02 19.74
N LEU A 321 5.01 -19.23 18.47
CA LEU A 321 5.04 -20.55 17.83
C LEU A 321 6.48 -20.95 17.47
N ASN A 322 6.71 -22.26 17.27
CA ASN A 322 7.99 -22.79 16.84
C ASN A 322 8.35 -22.28 15.45
N GLN A 323 9.44 -21.52 15.35
CA GLN A 323 9.87 -20.89 14.12
C GLN A 323 10.54 -21.87 13.17
N ILE A 324 10.21 -21.80 11.90
CA ILE A 324 10.88 -22.57 10.84
C ILE A 324 12.29 -22.00 10.60
N ASP A 325 13.23 -22.89 10.27
CA ASP A 325 14.61 -22.54 9.97
C ASP A 325 14.71 -21.49 8.85
N SER A 326 15.64 -20.57 9.01
CA SER A 326 15.83 -19.44 8.08
C SER A 326 16.25 -19.87 6.66
N ASN A 327 16.94 -21.02 6.51
CA ASN A 327 17.36 -21.52 5.20
C ASN A 327 16.17 -22.14 4.46
N ILE A 328 15.28 -22.84 5.17
CA ILE A 328 14.01 -23.33 4.59
C ILE A 328 13.18 -22.14 4.09
N LYS A 329 13.02 -21.09 4.91
CA LYS A 329 12.32 -19.87 4.48
C LYS A 329 12.92 -19.26 3.22
N LYS A 330 14.24 -19.16 3.12
CA LYS A 330 14.93 -18.63 1.94
C LYS A 330 14.71 -19.49 0.69
N GLN A 331 14.77 -20.81 0.84
CA GLN A 331 14.51 -21.76 -0.25
C GLN A 331 13.07 -21.63 -0.76
N ARG A 332 12.08 -21.59 0.15
CA ARG A 332 10.67 -21.43 -0.19
C ARG A 332 10.40 -20.08 -0.86
N VAL A 333 11.03 -18.97 -0.41
CA VAL A 333 10.95 -17.67 -1.06
C VAL A 333 11.44 -17.74 -2.50
N LYS A 334 12.62 -18.32 -2.73
CA LYS A 334 13.20 -18.44 -4.07
C LYS A 334 12.29 -19.24 -4.99
N TYR A 335 11.86 -20.42 -4.56
CA TYR A 335 10.97 -21.29 -5.35
C TYR A 335 9.63 -20.62 -5.66
N ALA A 336 9.00 -19.97 -4.67
CA ALA A 336 7.73 -19.27 -4.87
C ALA A 336 7.84 -18.08 -5.83
N ILE A 337 8.96 -17.35 -5.82
CA ILE A 337 9.23 -16.28 -6.79
C ILE A 337 9.33 -16.88 -8.21
N GLU A 338 10.15 -17.91 -8.41
CA GLU A 338 10.35 -18.55 -9.70
C GLU A 338 9.01 -19.10 -10.26
N ALA A 339 8.24 -19.81 -9.42
CA ALA A 339 6.92 -20.32 -9.80
C ALA A 339 5.93 -19.19 -10.16
N SER A 340 5.91 -18.11 -9.39
CA SER A 340 5.02 -16.98 -9.63
C SER A 340 5.40 -16.19 -10.89
N GLU A 341 6.69 -16.05 -11.20
CA GLU A 341 7.16 -15.39 -12.43
C GLU A 341 6.76 -16.18 -13.69
N GLN A 342 6.82 -17.51 -13.63
CA GLN A 342 6.35 -18.35 -14.74
C GLN A 342 4.85 -18.18 -14.97
N VAL A 343 4.05 -18.18 -13.90
CA VAL A 343 2.60 -17.93 -13.98
C VAL A 343 2.31 -16.53 -14.53
N SER A 344 3.02 -15.52 -14.05
CA SER A 344 2.89 -14.14 -14.48
C SER A 344 3.15 -13.98 -15.98
N LYS A 345 4.26 -14.51 -16.47
CA LYS A 345 4.61 -14.47 -17.92
C LYS A 345 3.51 -15.08 -18.76
N ASN A 346 3.02 -16.26 -18.39
CA ASN A 346 1.96 -16.95 -19.12
C ASN A 346 0.63 -16.18 -19.09
N GLU A 347 0.32 -15.50 -17.97
CA GLU A 347 -0.93 -14.72 -17.88
C GLU A 347 -0.83 -13.41 -18.65
N ILE A 348 0.27 -12.68 -18.54
CA ILE A 348 0.50 -11.42 -19.24
C ILE A 348 0.52 -11.61 -20.75
N SER A 349 1.07 -12.72 -21.28
CA SER A 349 1.13 -12.99 -22.71
C SER A 349 -0.26 -13.09 -23.39
N LYS A 350 -1.31 -13.40 -22.65
CA LYS A 350 -2.69 -13.45 -23.17
C LYS A 350 -3.23 -12.07 -23.57
N PHE A 351 -2.60 -11.01 -23.10
CA PHE A 351 -2.99 -9.64 -23.41
C PHE A 351 -2.23 -9.05 -24.60
N PHE A 352 -1.30 -9.78 -25.22
CA PHE A 352 -0.63 -9.31 -26.42
C PHE A 352 -1.61 -9.10 -27.57
N GLY A 353 -1.44 -8.00 -28.30
CA GLY A 353 -2.33 -7.55 -29.36
C GLY A 353 -3.54 -6.73 -28.90
N GLN A 354 -3.81 -6.68 -27.59
CA GLN A 354 -4.92 -5.88 -27.04
C GLN A 354 -4.52 -4.41 -26.86
N LYS A 355 -5.51 -3.53 -26.93
CA LYS A 355 -5.37 -2.10 -26.66
C LYS A 355 -5.64 -1.77 -25.20
N PHE A 356 -4.76 -0.94 -24.59
CA PHE A 356 -4.91 -0.44 -23.22
C PHE A 356 -4.66 1.07 -23.15
N LYS A 357 -5.38 1.74 -22.28
CA LYS A 357 -5.07 3.11 -21.87
C LYS A 357 -4.02 3.07 -20.78
N VAL A 358 -2.80 3.47 -21.10
CA VAL A 358 -1.63 3.43 -20.22
C VAL A 358 -1.41 4.81 -19.63
N LEU A 359 -1.38 4.90 -18.30
CA LEU A 359 -0.93 6.09 -17.59
C LEU A 359 0.58 5.98 -17.39
N PHE A 360 1.34 6.85 -18.07
CA PHE A 360 2.80 6.87 -18.00
C PHE A 360 3.27 7.68 -16.79
N GLU A 361 4.21 7.11 -16.02
CA GLU A 361 4.62 7.61 -14.71
C GLU A 361 6.05 8.15 -14.68
N SER A 362 6.90 7.58 -15.49
CA SER A 362 8.33 7.92 -15.44
C SER A 362 9.00 7.78 -16.79
N LYS A 363 9.97 8.65 -17.02
CA LYS A 363 10.91 8.56 -18.13
C LYS A 363 12.13 7.75 -17.71
N LEU A 364 12.42 6.69 -18.45
CA LEU A 364 13.63 5.89 -18.35
C LEU A 364 14.71 6.42 -19.31
N ALA A 365 15.84 5.72 -19.42
CA ALA A 365 16.85 6.04 -20.43
C ALA A 365 16.31 5.92 -21.87
N ASN A 366 16.95 6.58 -22.83
CA ASN A 366 16.67 6.44 -24.27
C ASN A 366 15.25 6.78 -24.71
N ASN A 367 14.60 7.77 -24.06
CA ASN A 367 13.21 8.17 -24.33
C ASN A 367 12.19 7.02 -24.21
N ILE A 368 12.45 6.07 -23.33
CA ILE A 368 11.50 5.05 -22.92
C ILE A 368 10.69 5.59 -21.76
N TYR A 369 9.36 5.51 -21.85
CA TYR A 369 8.44 5.87 -20.79
C TYR A 369 7.81 4.63 -20.21
N SER A 370 7.75 4.54 -18.89
CA SER A 370 7.16 3.43 -18.16
C SER A 370 5.83 3.84 -17.54
N GLY A 371 4.80 3.02 -17.70
CA GLY A 371 3.48 3.27 -17.17
C GLY A 371 2.70 2.00 -16.90
N TYR A 372 1.44 2.15 -16.49
CA TYR A 372 0.55 1.04 -16.19
C TYR A 372 -0.80 1.20 -16.90
N SER A 373 -1.25 0.08 -17.49
CA SER A 373 -2.61 -0.04 -18.04
C SER A 373 -3.69 -0.02 -16.94
N GLU A 374 -4.95 0.01 -17.34
CA GLU A 374 -6.07 -0.10 -16.40
C GLU A 374 -5.99 -1.40 -15.59
N ASN A 375 -5.63 -2.51 -16.22
CA ASN A 375 -5.46 -3.82 -15.58
C ASN A 375 -4.08 -4.04 -14.96
N TYR A 376 -3.31 -2.97 -14.73
CA TYR A 376 -2.04 -2.97 -14.01
C TYR A 376 -0.89 -3.73 -14.67
N ILE A 377 -0.94 -3.91 -15.99
CA ILE A 377 0.20 -4.40 -16.76
C ILE A 377 1.18 -3.25 -16.95
N LYS A 378 2.44 -3.51 -16.62
CA LYS A 378 3.51 -2.54 -16.84
C LYS A 378 3.85 -2.49 -18.31
N ILE A 379 3.94 -1.29 -18.88
CA ILE A 379 4.23 -1.06 -20.29
C ILE A 379 5.35 -0.05 -20.41
N ASN A 380 6.38 -0.38 -21.21
CA ASN A 380 7.51 0.48 -21.49
C ASN A 380 7.43 0.87 -22.99
N LEU A 381 7.20 2.15 -23.28
CA LEU A 381 7.02 2.67 -24.63
C LEU A 381 8.13 3.67 -24.98
N LYS A 382 8.82 3.45 -26.10
CA LYS A 382 9.71 4.46 -26.67
C LYS A 382 8.90 5.53 -27.39
N TYR A 383 9.04 6.79 -26.99
CA TYR A 383 8.27 7.89 -27.54
C TYR A 383 9.09 9.18 -27.61
N HIS A 384 8.78 10.05 -28.57
CA HIS A 384 9.58 11.26 -28.86
C HIS A 384 9.19 12.47 -28.01
N GLU A 385 7.92 12.53 -27.56
CA GLU A 385 7.41 13.59 -26.69
C GLU A 385 7.37 13.16 -25.22
N ASN A 386 7.17 14.11 -24.32
CA ASN A 386 7.01 13.79 -22.91
C ASN A 386 5.65 13.13 -22.64
N LEU A 387 5.66 11.91 -22.12
CA LEU A 387 4.47 11.16 -21.74
C LEU A 387 4.24 11.12 -20.21
N CYS A 388 5.11 11.68 -19.38
CA CYS A 388 4.90 11.66 -17.94
C CYS A 388 3.58 12.35 -17.61
N ASP A 389 2.78 11.70 -16.74
CA ASP A 389 1.43 12.11 -16.32
C ASP A 389 0.36 12.08 -17.43
N GLU A 390 0.70 11.47 -18.60
CA GLU A 390 -0.24 11.36 -19.72
C GLU A 390 -0.84 9.95 -19.82
N ILE A 391 -2.12 9.89 -20.26
CA ILE A 391 -2.78 8.65 -20.64
C ILE A 391 -2.74 8.52 -22.16
N LYS A 392 -2.16 7.40 -22.65
CA LYS A 392 -2.09 7.09 -24.08
C LYS A 392 -2.61 5.69 -24.34
N GLU A 393 -3.36 5.54 -25.42
CA GLU A 393 -3.78 4.23 -25.92
C GLU A 393 -2.60 3.53 -26.61
N VAL A 394 -2.32 2.29 -26.22
CA VAL A 394 -1.19 1.49 -26.70
C VAL A 394 -1.66 0.08 -27.00
N ILE A 395 -1.24 -0.48 -28.15
CA ILE A 395 -1.38 -1.90 -28.42
C ILE A 395 -0.23 -2.60 -27.69
N PHE A 396 -0.57 -3.51 -26.78
CA PHE A 396 0.43 -4.21 -25.97
C PHE A 396 1.10 -5.32 -26.78
N THR A 397 2.41 -5.24 -26.92
CA THR A 397 3.24 -6.22 -27.67
C THR A 397 4.37 -6.75 -26.77
N PRO A 398 4.99 -7.90 -27.10
CA PRO A 398 6.04 -8.50 -26.27
C PRO A 398 7.23 -7.59 -25.96
N ASP A 399 7.59 -6.70 -26.89
CA ASP A 399 8.70 -5.75 -26.75
C ASP A 399 8.40 -4.58 -25.79
N LEU A 400 7.16 -4.42 -25.37
CA LEU A 400 6.71 -3.39 -24.42
C LEU A 400 6.58 -3.91 -22.97
N SER A 401 6.75 -5.21 -22.76
CA SER A 401 6.57 -5.88 -21.48
C SER A 401 7.76 -5.72 -20.50
#